data_d52eabd3d02ec99c2ad90cc11616c724
#
_entry.id   d52eabd3d02ec99c2ad90cc11616c724
#
_cell.length_a   1.000
_cell.length_b   1.000
_cell.length_c   1.000
_cell.angle_alpha   90.00
_cell.angle_beta   90.00
_cell.angle_gamma   90.00
#
_symmetry.space_group_name_H-M   'P 1'
#
loop_
_entity.id
_entity.type
_entity.pdbx_description
1 polymer ?
#
loop_
_entity_poly.entity_id
_entity_poly.type
_entity_poly.pdbx_seq_one_letter_code
_entity_poly.pdbx_strand_id
1 'polypeptide(L)'
;TKFDDLIISNKTVIYIAQLIPFTLIYKSAPIILERYDYWEDIFGKLVGVYIVLLVLWIIRTLLNTTQEYLKHIPRYSDKPIDSFMQVIMIVLWMFGISVIISKLFGISQKEMLTILGAVSAIIILIFRDTILGFVASVQVAINDMVRIGDWITMDRYGADGDVIEINLATVKVRNFDNTTTTIPTYSLSSDSFHNWRGMLKSDGRR
;
A
#
# COMPACT_ATOMS: atom_id res chain seq x y z
N THR A 1 26.97 -5.27 15.18
CA THR A 1 26.03 -6.28 14.59
C THR A 1 25.98 -6.10 13.08
N LYS A 2 25.58 -7.15 12.31
CA LYS A 2 25.40 -7.03 10.84
C LYS A 2 24.51 -5.85 10.43
N PHE A 3 23.52 -5.52 11.26
CA PHE A 3 22.65 -4.37 11.04
C PHE A 3 23.38 -3.03 11.19
N ASP A 4 24.29 -2.91 12.14
CA ASP A 4 25.08 -1.69 12.34
C ASP A 4 26.03 -1.44 11.16
N ASP A 5 26.65 -2.51 10.64
CA ASP A 5 27.53 -2.42 9.47
C ASP A 5 26.75 -1.97 8.23
N LEU A 6 25.51 -2.42 8.06
CA LEU A 6 24.61 -2.00 6.96
C LEU A 6 24.18 -0.53 7.10
N ILE A 7 23.91 -0.04 8.31
CA ILE A 7 23.59 1.39 8.56
C ILE A 7 24.73 2.28 8.12
N ILE A 8 25.98 1.89 8.43
CA ILE A 8 27.18 2.65 8.09
C ILE A 8 27.41 2.59 6.57
N SER A 9 27.32 1.41 5.96
CA SER A 9 27.52 1.23 4.51
C SER A 9 26.52 2.01 3.66
N ASN A 10 25.28 2.12 4.11
CA ASN A 10 24.20 2.85 3.43
C ASN A 10 24.22 4.38 3.67
N LYS A 11 25.29 4.92 4.26
CA LYS A 11 25.48 6.36 4.53
C LYS A 11 24.39 7.00 5.40
N THR A 12 23.59 6.23 6.11
CA THR A 12 22.48 6.72 6.95
C THR A 12 23.00 7.71 8.00
N VAL A 13 24.14 7.39 8.63
CA VAL A 13 24.78 8.23 9.65
C VAL A 13 25.17 9.60 9.07
N ILE A 14 25.65 9.64 7.82
CA ILE A 14 26.06 10.88 7.15
C ILE A 14 24.85 11.80 6.94
N TYR A 15 23.72 11.27 6.47
CA TYR A 15 22.51 12.05 6.29
C TYR A 15 21.92 12.56 7.61
N ILE A 16 21.96 11.74 8.67
CA ILE A 16 21.55 12.16 10.02
C ILE A 16 22.46 13.28 10.53
N ALA A 17 23.78 13.15 10.35
CA ALA A 17 24.74 14.17 10.78
C ALA A 17 24.52 15.51 10.03
N GLN A 18 24.08 15.49 8.77
CA GLN A 18 23.77 16.68 8.00
C GLN A 18 22.51 17.41 8.49
N LEU A 19 21.56 16.73 9.15
CA LEU A 19 20.37 17.40 9.69
C LEU A 19 20.73 18.50 10.70
N ILE A 20 21.72 18.29 11.54
CA ILE A 20 22.09 19.25 12.59
C ILE A 20 22.51 20.61 12.01
N PRO A 21 23.52 20.72 11.11
CA PRO A 21 23.92 22.00 10.57
C PRO A 21 22.81 22.67 9.73
N PHE A 22 22.07 21.91 8.94
CA PHE A 22 21.00 22.49 8.11
C PHE A 22 19.80 22.98 8.93
N THR A 23 19.47 22.33 10.04
CA THR A 23 18.44 22.83 10.96
C THR A 23 18.90 24.07 11.71
N LEU A 24 20.18 24.18 12.08
CA LEU A 24 20.76 25.38 12.66
C LEU A 24 20.73 26.53 11.66
N ILE A 25 21.18 26.31 10.42
CA ILE A 25 21.11 27.29 9.33
C ILE A 25 19.68 27.77 9.13
N TYR A 26 18.70 26.84 9.05
CA TYR A 26 17.29 27.19 8.88
C TYR A 26 16.74 28.09 9.98
N LYS A 27 17.15 27.83 11.23
CA LYS A 27 16.72 28.65 12.39
C LYS A 27 17.44 29.98 12.50
N SER A 28 18.70 30.06 12.06
CA SER A 28 19.50 31.29 12.13
C SER A 28 19.29 32.21 10.91
N ALA A 29 18.85 31.69 9.78
CA ALA A 29 18.65 32.46 8.54
C ALA A 29 17.75 33.68 8.73
N PRO A 30 16.58 33.63 9.41
CA PRO A 30 15.73 34.80 9.64
C PRO A 30 16.45 35.91 10.44
N ILE A 31 17.29 35.52 11.40
CA ILE A 31 18.03 36.49 12.22
C ILE A 31 19.14 37.18 11.42
N ILE A 32 19.83 36.40 10.57
CA ILE A 32 20.96 36.91 9.77
C ILE A 32 20.48 37.76 8.60
N LEU A 33 19.36 37.36 7.98
CA LEU A 33 18.80 37.96 6.76
C LEU A 33 17.69 38.94 7.04
N GLU A 34 17.39 39.29 8.29
CA GLU A 34 16.31 40.22 8.73
C GLU A 34 16.26 41.52 7.89
N ARG A 35 17.40 41.98 7.41
CA ARG A 35 17.51 43.20 6.58
C ARG A 35 17.13 42.99 5.11
N TYR A 36 16.97 41.73 4.68
CA TYR A 36 16.81 41.37 3.26
C TYR A 36 15.63 40.40 3.10
N ASP A 37 14.41 40.86 3.29
CA ASP A 37 13.18 40.04 3.25
C ASP A 37 13.07 39.09 2.07
N TYR A 38 13.44 39.54 0.86
CA TYR A 38 13.41 38.76 -0.36
C TYR A 38 14.38 37.56 -0.33
N TRP A 39 15.58 37.77 0.17
CA TRP A 39 16.58 36.72 0.29
C TRP A 39 16.29 35.77 1.45
N GLU A 40 15.71 36.27 2.53
CA GLU A 40 15.25 35.46 3.66
C GLU A 40 14.21 34.42 3.21
N ASP A 41 13.18 34.86 2.46
CA ASP A 41 12.11 33.97 1.97
C ASP A 41 12.66 32.88 1.04
N ILE A 42 13.46 33.27 0.04
CA ILE A 42 14.06 32.30 -0.91
C ILE A 42 14.98 31.31 -0.20
N PHE A 43 15.87 31.84 0.64
CA PHE A 43 16.84 31.00 1.34
C PHE A 43 16.15 30.06 2.32
N GLY A 44 15.17 30.54 3.07
CA GLY A 44 14.33 29.74 3.97
C GLY A 44 13.60 28.60 3.23
N LYS A 45 13.02 28.88 2.06
CA LYS A 45 12.38 27.87 1.21
C LYS A 45 13.38 26.83 0.72
N LEU A 46 14.54 27.24 0.20
CA LEU A 46 15.56 26.33 -0.31
C LEU A 46 16.11 25.40 0.78
N VAL A 47 16.49 25.96 1.92
CA VAL A 47 16.99 25.17 3.05
C VAL A 47 15.88 24.26 3.61
N GLY A 48 14.65 24.76 3.68
CA GLY A 48 13.50 23.97 4.09
C GLY A 48 13.21 22.80 3.16
N VAL A 49 13.31 22.97 1.84
CA VAL A 49 13.19 21.88 0.87
C VAL A 49 14.33 20.87 1.02
N TYR A 50 15.56 21.35 1.21
CA TYR A 50 16.70 20.47 1.40
C TYR A 50 16.57 19.60 2.66
N ILE A 51 16.07 20.16 3.77
CA ILE A 51 15.78 19.39 4.99
C ILE A 51 14.74 18.29 4.72
N VAL A 52 13.68 18.58 3.95
CA VAL A 52 12.68 17.56 3.59
C VAL A 52 13.33 16.45 2.77
N LEU A 53 14.19 16.78 1.80
CA LEU A 53 14.92 15.79 1.00
C LEU A 53 15.87 14.96 1.87
N LEU A 54 16.57 15.57 2.83
CA LEU A 54 17.41 14.84 3.79
C LEU A 54 16.60 13.83 4.59
N VAL A 55 15.43 14.22 5.09
CA VAL A 55 14.55 13.31 5.85
C VAL A 55 14.11 12.14 4.96
N LEU A 56 13.71 12.42 3.72
CA LEU A 56 13.34 11.36 2.76
C LEU A 56 14.52 10.41 2.48
N TRP A 57 15.73 10.93 2.31
CA TRP A 57 16.93 10.11 2.11
C TRP A 57 17.26 9.27 3.35
N ILE A 58 17.10 9.81 4.55
CA ILE A 58 17.28 9.03 5.79
C ILE A 58 16.29 7.88 5.84
N ILE A 59 15.00 8.15 5.60
CA ILE A 59 13.98 7.11 5.59
C ILE A 59 14.28 6.06 4.51
N ARG A 60 14.67 6.50 3.31
CA ARG A 60 15.07 5.60 2.21
C ARG A 60 16.23 4.69 2.60
N THR A 61 17.29 5.24 3.20
CA THR A 61 18.44 4.43 3.61
C THR A 61 18.12 3.45 4.73
N LEU A 62 17.26 3.84 5.68
CA LEU A 62 16.75 2.94 6.71
C LEU A 62 15.90 1.80 6.11
N LEU A 63 15.03 2.10 5.15
CA LEU A 63 14.24 1.07 4.45
C LEU A 63 15.13 0.12 3.65
N ASN A 64 16.13 0.64 2.92
CA ASN A 64 17.10 -0.19 2.21
C ASN A 64 17.89 -1.11 3.16
N THR A 65 18.34 -0.57 4.29
CA THR A 65 19.05 -1.34 5.34
C THR A 65 18.14 -2.45 5.89
N THR A 66 16.87 -2.13 6.15
CA THR A 66 15.88 -3.11 6.61
C THR A 66 15.62 -4.19 5.55
N GLN A 67 15.51 -3.81 4.28
CA GLN A 67 15.35 -4.70 3.15
C GLN A 67 16.52 -5.68 3.02
N GLU A 68 17.76 -5.16 3.05
CA GLU A 68 18.97 -5.99 2.99
C GLU A 68 19.06 -6.93 4.19
N TYR A 69 18.74 -6.45 5.38
CA TYR A 69 18.71 -7.28 6.58
C TYR A 69 17.67 -8.41 6.49
N LEU A 70 16.44 -8.12 6.02
CA LEU A 70 15.39 -9.11 5.85
C LEU A 70 15.74 -10.18 4.81
N LYS A 71 16.44 -9.83 3.73
CA LYS A 71 16.92 -10.80 2.72
C LYS A 71 17.92 -11.81 3.27
N HIS A 72 18.63 -11.47 4.35
CA HIS A 72 19.57 -12.39 5.02
C HIS A 72 18.86 -13.40 5.94
N ILE A 73 17.58 -13.23 6.20
CA ILE A 73 16.80 -14.16 7.04
C ILE A 73 16.15 -15.21 6.12
N PRO A 74 16.46 -16.52 6.29
CA PRO A 74 15.97 -17.59 5.39
C PRO A 74 14.44 -17.63 5.26
N ARG A 75 13.70 -17.21 6.30
CA ARG A 75 12.23 -17.17 6.30
C ARG A 75 11.64 -16.18 5.32
N TYR A 76 12.39 -15.16 4.93
CA TYR A 76 11.93 -14.04 4.10
C TYR A 76 12.62 -13.98 2.74
N SER A 77 13.63 -14.82 2.47
CA SER A 77 14.42 -14.81 1.23
C SER A 77 13.56 -15.01 -0.03
N ASP A 78 12.50 -15.81 0.06
CA ASP A 78 11.64 -16.16 -1.08
C ASP A 78 10.42 -15.21 -1.23
N LYS A 79 10.33 -14.17 -0.38
CA LYS A 79 9.22 -13.23 -0.42
C LYS A 79 9.57 -12.00 -1.25
N PRO A 80 8.59 -11.39 -1.96
CA PRO A 80 8.82 -10.21 -2.80
C PRO A 80 8.97 -8.93 -1.96
N ILE A 81 9.97 -8.90 -1.04
CA ILE A 81 10.23 -7.76 -0.15
C ILE A 81 10.51 -6.50 -0.94
N ASP A 82 11.18 -6.62 -2.10
CA ASP A 82 11.52 -5.49 -2.98
C ASP A 82 10.28 -4.74 -3.43
N SER A 83 9.23 -5.46 -3.82
CA SER A 83 7.97 -4.86 -4.25
C SER A 83 7.26 -4.13 -3.11
N PHE A 84 7.26 -4.67 -1.90
CA PHE A 84 6.67 -3.99 -0.73
C PHE A 84 7.44 -2.72 -0.37
N MET A 85 8.78 -2.77 -0.37
CA MET A 85 9.61 -1.59 -0.10
C MET A 85 9.44 -0.51 -1.17
N GLN A 86 9.28 -0.91 -2.44
CA GLN A 86 8.99 0.03 -3.53
C GLN A 86 7.67 0.76 -3.32
N VAL A 87 6.61 0.07 -2.93
CA VAL A 87 5.30 0.70 -2.64
C VAL A 87 5.41 1.69 -1.49
N ILE A 88 6.07 1.30 -0.39
CA ILE A 88 6.32 2.20 0.75
C ILE A 88 7.08 3.45 0.30
N MET A 89 8.11 3.29 -0.54
CA MET A 89 8.89 4.40 -1.07
C MET A 89 8.06 5.34 -1.94
N ILE A 90 7.18 4.83 -2.80
CA ILE A 90 6.27 5.65 -3.63
C ILE A 90 5.39 6.52 -2.73
N VAL A 91 4.79 5.95 -1.69
CA VAL A 91 3.95 6.67 -0.73
C VAL A 91 4.75 7.75 0.00
N LEU A 92 5.96 7.43 0.47
CA LEU A 92 6.84 8.39 1.14
C LEU A 92 7.24 9.56 0.25
N TRP A 93 7.60 9.29 -1.02
CA TRP A 93 7.89 10.33 -1.99
C TRP A 93 6.68 11.21 -2.29
N MET A 94 5.49 10.64 -2.39
CA MET A 94 4.26 11.40 -2.60
C MET A 94 4.02 12.39 -1.46
N PHE A 95 4.17 11.95 -0.20
CA PHE A 95 4.08 12.84 0.96
C PHE A 95 5.21 13.88 0.98
N GLY A 96 6.45 13.49 0.70
CA GLY A 96 7.59 14.40 0.67
C GLY A 96 7.44 15.50 -0.39
N ILE A 97 7.01 15.13 -1.60
CA ILE A 97 6.74 16.08 -2.68
C ILE A 97 5.61 17.05 -2.28
N SER A 98 4.56 16.58 -1.61
CA SER A 98 3.48 17.46 -1.15
C SER A 98 3.97 18.51 -0.14
N VAL A 99 4.88 18.13 0.78
CA VAL A 99 5.50 19.07 1.71
C VAL A 99 6.41 20.06 0.99
N ILE A 100 7.16 19.62 -0.02
CA ILE A 100 8.01 20.49 -0.85
C ILE A 100 7.15 21.53 -1.59
N ILE A 101 6.07 21.09 -2.24
CA ILE A 101 5.13 21.98 -2.93
C ILE A 101 4.53 23.00 -1.95
N SER A 102 4.07 22.54 -0.76
CA SER A 102 3.56 23.41 0.30
C SER A 102 4.56 24.52 0.67
N LYS A 103 5.84 24.17 0.87
CA LYS A 103 6.89 25.13 1.20
C LYS A 103 7.21 26.12 0.07
N LEU A 104 7.26 25.66 -1.17
CA LEU A 104 7.63 26.49 -2.33
C LEU A 104 6.53 27.50 -2.68
N PHE A 105 5.27 27.06 -2.65
CA PHE A 105 4.13 27.86 -3.08
C PHE A 105 3.41 28.58 -1.91
N GLY A 106 3.84 28.37 -0.67
CA GLY A 106 3.19 28.96 0.50
C GLY A 106 1.80 28.39 0.80
N ILE A 107 1.47 27.21 0.23
CA ILE A 107 0.20 26.51 0.47
C ILE A 107 0.25 25.92 1.89
N SER A 108 -0.81 26.11 2.66
CA SER A 108 -0.85 25.55 4.02
C SER A 108 -0.83 24.02 4.00
N GLN A 109 -0.20 23.39 4.99
CA GLN A 109 -0.17 21.93 5.10
C GLN A 109 -1.59 21.33 5.19
N LYS A 110 -2.53 22.07 5.80
CA LYS A 110 -3.93 21.65 5.86
C LYS A 110 -4.59 21.58 4.48
N GLU A 111 -4.34 22.56 3.63
CA GLU A 111 -4.82 22.57 2.24
C GLU A 111 -4.21 21.43 1.43
N MET A 112 -2.90 21.19 1.58
CA MET A 112 -2.23 20.05 0.93
C MET A 112 -2.81 18.70 1.37
N LEU A 113 -3.08 18.51 2.66
CA LEU A 113 -3.73 17.30 3.16
C LEU A 113 -5.16 17.15 2.60
N THR A 114 -5.88 18.25 2.42
CA THR A 114 -7.22 18.24 1.80
C THR A 114 -7.14 17.80 0.34
N ILE A 115 -6.18 18.33 -0.43
CA ILE A 115 -5.95 17.92 -1.83
C ILE A 115 -5.57 16.45 -1.92
N LEU A 116 -4.62 15.99 -1.08
CA LEU A 116 -4.23 14.58 -1.02
C LEU A 116 -5.40 13.67 -0.65
N GLY A 117 -6.24 14.11 0.30
CA GLY A 117 -7.45 13.40 0.70
C GLY A 117 -8.46 13.27 -0.45
N ALA A 118 -8.68 14.35 -1.20
CA ALA A 118 -9.56 14.34 -2.38
C ALA A 118 -9.04 13.40 -3.48
N VAL A 119 -7.73 13.46 -3.79
CA VAL A 119 -7.10 12.54 -4.77
C VAL A 119 -7.20 11.09 -4.30
N SER A 120 -6.95 10.83 -3.01
CA SER A 120 -7.06 9.49 -2.43
C SER A 120 -8.49 8.96 -2.50
N ALA A 121 -9.51 9.80 -2.26
CA ALA A 121 -10.91 9.42 -2.38
C ALA A 121 -11.27 9.02 -3.82
N ILE A 122 -10.76 9.74 -4.82
CA ILE A 122 -10.95 9.40 -6.24
C ILE A 122 -10.28 8.06 -6.56
N ILE A 123 -9.04 7.85 -6.08
CA ILE A 123 -8.32 6.58 -6.28
C ILE A 123 -9.09 5.42 -5.66
N ILE A 124 -9.57 5.57 -4.40
CA ILE A 124 -10.37 4.54 -3.72
C ILE A 124 -11.66 4.26 -4.51
N LEU A 125 -12.31 5.29 -5.07
CA LEU A 125 -13.50 5.11 -5.87
C LEU A 125 -13.23 4.31 -7.16
N ILE A 126 -12.11 4.59 -7.84
CA ILE A 126 -11.69 3.87 -9.05
C ILE A 126 -11.39 2.40 -8.74
N PHE A 127 -10.70 2.14 -7.61
CA PHE A 127 -10.30 0.78 -7.21
C PHE A 127 -11.29 0.07 -6.28
N ARG A 128 -12.47 0.65 -6.06
CA ARG A 128 -13.47 0.13 -5.12
C ARG A 128 -13.75 -1.36 -5.32
N ASP A 129 -14.07 -1.76 -6.54
CA ASP A 129 -14.47 -3.14 -6.83
C ASP A 129 -13.28 -4.12 -6.68
N THR A 130 -12.08 -3.68 -7.01
CA THR A 130 -10.85 -4.45 -6.77
C THR A 130 -10.60 -4.65 -5.28
N ILE A 131 -10.77 -3.61 -4.46
CA ILE A 131 -10.61 -3.69 -3.00
C ILE A 131 -11.69 -4.61 -2.39
N LEU A 132 -12.94 -4.46 -2.81
CA LEU A 132 -14.04 -5.33 -2.36
C LEU A 132 -13.79 -6.79 -2.75
N GLY A 133 -13.34 -7.04 -3.98
CA GLY A 133 -12.97 -8.39 -4.43
C GLY A 133 -11.85 -9.01 -3.60
N PHE A 134 -10.81 -8.24 -3.29
CA PHE A 134 -9.72 -8.70 -2.43
C PHE A 134 -10.21 -9.05 -1.02
N VAL A 135 -10.96 -8.15 -0.39
CA VAL A 135 -11.50 -8.37 0.98
C VAL A 135 -12.41 -9.59 0.99
N ALA A 136 -13.29 -9.73 0.01
CA ALA A 136 -14.17 -10.89 -0.09
C ALA A 136 -13.41 -12.20 -0.31
N SER A 137 -12.37 -12.19 -1.15
CA SER A 137 -11.52 -13.37 -1.35
C SER A 137 -10.86 -13.84 -0.04
N VAL A 138 -10.36 -12.89 0.76
CA VAL A 138 -9.81 -13.19 2.08
C VAL A 138 -10.88 -13.74 3.01
N GLN A 139 -12.10 -13.17 3.02
CA GLN A 139 -13.22 -13.64 3.83
C GLN A 139 -13.68 -15.06 3.42
N VAL A 140 -13.81 -15.32 2.12
CA VAL A 140 -14.16 -16.64 1.58
C VAL A 140 -13.14 -17.70 2.03
N ALA A 141 -11.85 -17.35 2.00
CA ALA A 141 -10.78 -18.25 2.41
C ALA A 141 -10.74 -18.48 3.92
N ILE A 142 -10.83 -17.42 4.74
CA ILE A 142 -10.76 -17.52 6.21
C ILE A 142 -11.99 -18.24 6.78
N ASN A 143 -13.19 -17.93 6.25
CA ASN A 143 -14.45 -18.51 6.73
C ASN A 143 -14.75 -19.85 6.05
N ASP A 144 -13.88 -20.35 5.19
CA ASP A 144 -14.09 -21.62 4.47
C ASP A 144 -15.45 -21.71 3.76
N MET A 145 -15.89 -20.61 3.18
CA MET A 145 -17.21 -20.50 2.59
C MET A 145 -17.36 -21.39 1.35
N VAL A 146 -16.32 -21.39 0.49
CA VAL A 146 -16.29 -22.15 -0.77
C VAL A 146 -14.87 -22.66 -1.02
N ARG A 147 -14.75 -23.90 -1.49
CA ARG A 147 -13.49 -24.53 -1.94
C ARG A 147 -13.58 -24.91 -3.41
N ILE A 148 -12.43 -25.08 -4.04
CA ILE A 148 -12.35 -25.70 -5.38
C ILE A 148 -12.90 -27.14 -5.27
N GLY A 149 -13.82 -27.48 -6.16
CA GLY A 149 -14.52 -28.76 -6.17
C GLY A 149 -15.84 -28.76 -5.38
N ASP A 150 -16.22 -27.65 -4.74
CA ASP A 150 -17.56 -27.55 -4.14
C ASP A 150 -18.62 -27.33 -5.23
N TRP A 151 -19.74 -28.02 -5.10
CA TRP A 151 -20.94 -27.67 -5.84
C TRP A 151 -21.64 -26.49 -5.18
N ILE A 152 -21.83 -25.41 -5.95
CA ILE A 152 -22.57 -24.22 -5.51
C ILE A 152 -23.68 -23.87 -6.50
N THR A 153 -24.79 -23.33 -5.96
CA THR A 153 -25.86 -22.74 -6.75
C THR A 153 -26.00 -21.27 -6.40
N MET A 154 -25.96 -20.40 -7.42
CA MET A 154 -26.11 -18.96 -7.29
C MET A 154 -26.99 -18.43 -8.41
N ASP A 155 -28.30 -18.37 -8.15
CA ASP A 155 -29.34 -18.08 -9.15
C ASP A 155 -29.15 -16.74 -9.85
N ARG A 156 -28.70 -15.73 -9.11
CA ARG A 156 -28.44 -14.38 -9.64
C ARG A 156 -27.46 -14.36 -10.81
N TYR A 157 -26.50 -15.29 -10.81
CA TYR A 157 -25.48 -15.41 -11.86
C TYR A 157 -25.70 -16.59 -12.79
N GLY A 158 -26.81 -17.33 -12.61
CA GLY A 158 -27.08 -18.54 -13.37
C GLY A 158 -26.01 -19.60 -13.19
N ALA A 159 -25.39 -19.64 -12.02
CA ALA A 159 -24.37 -20.63 -11.69
C ALA A 159 -25.00 -21.78 -10.93
N ASP A 160 -24.82 -23.02 -11.44
CA ASP A 160 -25.20 -24.27 -10.80
C ASP A 160 -24.23 -25.37 -11.23
N GLY A 161 -23.22 -25.63 -10.38
CA GLY A 161 -22.17 -26.56 -10.73
C GLY A 161 -20.95 -26.48 -9.81
N ASP A 162 -19.85 -27.05 -10.27
CA ASP A 162 -18.62 -27.20 -9.50
C ASP A 162 -17.70 -25.99 -9.64
N VAL A 163 -17.16 -25.52 -8.51
CA VAL A 163 -16.14 -24.48 -8.46
C VAL A 163 -14.82 -25.03 -9.00
N ILE A 164 -14.34 -24.47 -10.10
CA ILE A 164 -13.10 -24.93 -10.75
C ILE A 164 -11.90 -24.02 -10.44
N GLU A 165 -12.15 -22.75 -10.11
CA GLU A 165 -11.07 -21.77 -9.88
C GLU A 165 -11.56 -20.66 -8.93
N ILE A 166 -10.70 -20.26 -8.00
CA ILE A 166 -10.94 -19.13 -7.10
C ILE A 166 -9.75 -18.17 -7.19
N ASN A 167 -10.00 -16.97 -7.71
CA ASN A 167 -9.04 -15.87 -7.80
C ASN A 167 -9.42 -14.72 -6.86
N LEU A 168 -8.55 -13.73 -6.73
CA LEU A 168 -8.80 -12.53 -5.91
C LEU A 168 -10.06 -11.74 -6.35
N ALA A 169 -10.35 -11.71 -7.64
CA ALA A 169 -11.44 -10.92 -8.20
C ALA A 169 -12.64 -11.76 -8.65
N THR A 170 -12.42 -13.04 -9.00
CA THR A 170 -13.45 -13.89 -9.63
C THR A 170 -13.37 -15.33 -9.16
N VAL A 171 -14.54 -15.97 -9.16
CA VAL A 171 -14.70 -17.43 -8.98
C VAL A 171 -15.32 -17.99 -10.25
N LYS A 172 -14.74 -19.09 -10.78
CA LYS A 172 -15.28 -19.78 -11.94
C LYS A 172 -16.00 -21.05 -11.53
N VAL A 173 -17.24 -21.19 -12.00
CA VAL A 173 -18.10 -22.34 -11.76
C VAL A 173 -18.35 -23.02 -13.09
N ARG A 174 -18.07 -24.32 -13.16
CA ARG A 174 -18.46 -25.18 -14.29
C ARG A 174 -19.86 -25.69 -14.01
N ASN A 175 -20.83 -25.17 -14.77
CA ASN A 175 -22.22 -25.59 -14.68
C ASN A 175 -22.41 -27.02 -15.20
N PHE A 176 -23.52 -27.67 -14.82
CA PHE A 176 -23.83 -29.04 -15.26
C PHE A 176 -24.15 -29.14 -16.77
N ASP A 177 -24.45 -28.01 -17.44
CA ASP A 177 -24.57 -27.94 -18.90
C ASP A 177 -23.23 -27.78 -19.63
N ASN A 178 -22.09 -27.91 -18.91
CA ASN A 178 -20.72 -27.68 -19.36
C ASN A 178 -20.37 -26.23 -19.74
N THR A 179 -21.23 -25.26 -19.44
CA THR A 179 -20.84 -23.85 -19.53
C THR A 179 -20.01 -23.42 -18.32
N THR A 180 -19.27 -22.32 -18.45
CA THR A 180 -18.53 -21.75 -17.32
C THR A 180 -19.09 -20.38 -16.98
N THR A 181 -19.60 -20.23 -15.76
CA THR A 181 -20.03 -18.94 -15.20
C THR A 181 -18.88 -18.33 -14.38
N THR A 182 -18.58 -17.06 -14.63
CA THR A 182 -17.60 -16.30 -13.86
C THR A 182 -18.34 -15.35 -12.94
N ILE A 183 -18.15 -15.52 -11.63
CA ILE A 183 -18.83 -14.76 -10.58
C ILE A 183 -17.77 -13.83 -9.93
N PRO A 184 -18.07 -12.53 -9.70
CA PRO A 184 -17.22 -11.67 -8.90
C PRO A 184 -17.08 -12.21 -7.47
N THR A 185 -15.85 -12.31 -6.92
CA THR A 185 -15.62 -12.92 -5.59
C THR A 185 -16.38 -12.18 -4.48
N TYR A 186 -16.55 -10.85 -4.61
CA TYR A 186 -17.30 -10.09 -3.62
C TYR A 186 -18.78 -10.52 -3.50
N SER A 187 -19.35 -11.08 -4.57
CA SER A 187 -20.74 -11.54 -4.57
C SER A 187 -20.97 -12.75 -3.69
N LEU A 188 -19.95 -13.57 -3.47
CA LEU A 188 -20.02 -14.68 -2.51
C LEU A 188 -20.12 -14.21 -1.05
N SER A 189 -19.67 -12.98 -0.76
CA SER A 189 -19.78 -12.38 0.57
C SER A 189 -21.02 -11.48 0.72
N SER A 190 -21.56 -10.93 -0.38
CA SER A 190 -22.66 -9.97 -0.36
C SER A 190 -24.02 -10.59 -0.69
N ASP A 191 -24.04 -11.64 -1.50
CA ASP A 191 -25.25 -12.30 -1.96
C ASP A 191 -25.41 -13.69 -1.31
N SER A 192 -26.64 -14.21 -1.32
CA SER A 192 -26.91 -15.56 -0.84
C SER A 192 -26.59 -16.59 -1.93
N PHE A 193 -26.00 -17.70 -1.55
CA PHE A 193 -25.76 -18.85 -2.40
C PHE A 193 -25.93 -20.16 -1.61
N HIS A 194 -26.15 -21.27 -2.31
CA HIS A 194 -26.19 -22.60 -1.70
C HIS A 194 -24.84 -23.29 -1.94
N ASN A 195 -24.22 -23.78 -0.87
CA ASN A 195 -23.06 -24.67 -0.96
C ASN A 195 -23.50 -26.08 -0.57
N TRP A 196 -23.43 -27.00 -1.52
CA TRP A 196 -23.89 -28.38 -1.38
C TRP A 196 -22.84 -29.33 -0.75
N ARG A 197 -21.70 -28.80 -0.30
CA ARG A 197 -20.65 -29.58 0.36
C ARG A 197 -21.18 -30.40 1.53
N GLY A 198 -22.11 -29.85 2.33
CA GLY A 198 -22.73 -30.52 3.45
C GLY A 198 -23.57 -31.73 3.06
N MET A 199 -24.27 -31.63 1.92
CA MET A 199 -25.06 -32.75 1.39
C MET A 199 -24.20 -33.94 0.96
N LEU A 200 -23.06 -33.69 0.32
CA LEU A 200 -22.10 -34.73 -0.10
C LEU A 200 -21.48 -35.46 1.08
N LYS A 201 -21.39 -34.84 2.26
CA LYS A 201 -20.83 -35.42 3.49
C LYS A 201 -21.85 -36.17 4.34
N SER A 202 -23.15 -35.99 4.12
CA SER A 202 -24.26 -36.46 4.98
C SER A 202 -25.20 -37.42 4.28
N ASP A 203 -24.70 -38.48 3.59
CA ASP A 203 -25.51 -39.55 2.99
C ASP A 203 -26.79 -39.12 2.23
N GLY A 204 -26.86 -37.87 1.76
CA GLY A 204 -27.93 -37.38 0.92
C GLY A 204 -28.78 -36.22 1.46
N ARG A 205 -29.76 -35.81 0.65
CA ARG A 205 -30.72 -34.72 0.95
C ARG A 205 -31.70 -35.19 2.04
N ARG A 206 -31.83 -34.38 3.08
CA ARG A 206 -32.95 -34.51 4.06
C ARG A 206 -34.17 -33.81 3.54
#